data_6d52bbe9eb49a346678a279d98ab381a
#
_entry.id   6d52bbe9eb49a346678a279d98ab381a
#
_cell.length_a   1.000
_cell.length_b   1.000
_cell.length_c   1.000
_cell.angle_alpha   90.00
_cell.angle_beta   90.00
_cell.angle_gamma   90.00
#
_symmetry.space_group_name_H-M   'P 1'
#
loop_
_entity.id
_entity.type
_entity.pdbx_description
1 polymer ?
#
loop_
_entity_poly.entity_id
_entity_poly.type
_entity_poly.pdbx_seq_one_letter_code
_entity_poly.pdbx_strand_id
1 'polypeptide(L)'
;LGAPDVNGIHFLNAQDLGSSKNRLTLGIKGNPNFGLVRTLMIGIKNKTGQIQRGEVWFNELRMSDMDNKGGYAAVANLDSNLADFATLSATTRMSTIGFGSLEQGPNERSREDVFQYDIVTNINLGKLLPKKWGINLPFNYGVGEQTITPKYDPFYQDIELQQLLDLTTNPTDRSNIENRAIDYTKRTSINLIGVKKEKNPEKKPHFYDVENLTLSYSLNETQHHDYEIENLIDQQNRSTVDYAFSFKPLTVEPFKETKVFKKSNYYKLLSDFNFNFLPTNISFSSTILRQFNKQRFRLVDVEGIGLGDLYRRNYFFNYQYGFNYNITKSLRVNYTAASNNIVRNYLDENNLPIDGLDIWDDYWNTGTANQHNQQFVVNYDLPINKLPIFSFVKSTYTYTGDYNWQRSSDAFSSIEAEDGTLYQLGNTVQNASSHKLITILNMDMFYKYVGLTKTKSNKGKNVSKNKQVAPKPGQKVTSAGNNNISNERNLFMSGLIGVITSVKNIQVNYTENKGTVLPGYLPGLGFFGSSKPSLGFIFGSQADVRYEAARNGWLTSFPEFNQNFTQVENKKLNLTAQLEVFPDLKIDLSADRSYTYNFSEQYDVTAGNYNSRSPYDFGNFNI
;
A
#
# COMPACT_ATOMS: atom_id res chain seq x y z
N LEU A 1 57.99 -0.68 3.73
CA LEU A 1 58.24 -1.68 2.67
C LEU A 1 59.10 -1.02 1.60
N GLY A 2 60.19 -1.68 1.16
CA GLY A 2 61.02 -1.20 0.07
C GLY A 2 60.26 -1.23 -1.28
N ALA A 3 60.82 -0.61 -2.31
CA ALA A 3 60.24 -0.74 -3.67
C ALA A 3 60.16 -2.22 -4.10
N PRO A 4 59.10 -2.62 -4.84
CA PRO A 4 58.95 -4.01 -5.29
C PRO A 4 60.08 -4.40 -6.23
N ASP A 5 60.44 -5.69 -6.22
CA ASP A 5 61.34 -6.27 -7.20
C ASP A 5 60.66 -6.43 -8.59
N VAL A 6 61.39 -6.94 -9.56
CA VAL A 6 60.87 -7.19 -10.93
C VAL A 6 59.68 -8.15 -10.99
N ASN A 7 59.38 -8.86 -9.89
CA ASN A 7 58.25 -9.77 -9.74
C ASN A 7 57.11 -9.18 -8.92
N GLY A 8 57.24 -7.91 -8.52
CA GLY A 8 56.26 -7.22 -7.66
C GLY A 8 56.28 -7.65 -6.20
N ILE A 9 57.45 -8.16 -5.71
CA ILE A 9 57.59 -8.60 -4.32
C ILE A 9 58.32 -7.49 -3.53
N HIS A 10 57.66 -7.05 -2.45
CA HIS A 10 58.25 -6.15 -1.46
C HIS A 10 59.03 -6.95 -0.40
N PHE A 11 60.31 -6.66 -0.24
CA PHE A 11 61.14 -7.32 0.78
C PHE A 11 61.33 -6.42 2.01
N LEU A 12 61.19 -7.02 3.17
CA LEU A 12 61.58 -6.43 4.44
C LEU A 12 63.01 -6.81 4.78
N ASN A 13 63.84 -5.82 5.06
CA ASN A 13 65.26 -6.04 5.43
C ASN A 13 65.34 -6.59 6.87
N ALA A 14 66.32 -7.43 7.12
CA ALA A 14 66.54 -8.04 8.44
C ALA A 14 66.69 -7.03 9.59
N GLN A 15 67.13 -5.80 9.32
CA GLN A 15 67.28 -4.70 10.27
C GLN A 15 65.90 -4.21 10.80
N ASP A 16 64.88 -4.26 9.97
CA ASP A 16 63.53 -3.82 10.33
C ASP A 16 62.78 -4.85 11.20
N LEU A 17 63.27 -6.10 11.23
CA LEU A 17 62.68 -7.22 11.98
C LEU A 17 63.30 -7.44 13.38
N GLY A 18 64.26 -6.59 13.79
CA GLY A 18 64.97 -6.69 15.06
C GLY A 18 66.21 -7.58 15.00
N SER A 19 67.21 -7.22 15.82
CA SER A 19 68.59 -7.70 15.74
C SER A 19 68.83 -9.21 15.90
N SER A 20 67.89 -9.97 16.38
CA SER A 20 68.04 -11.42 16.63
C SER A 20 67.72 -12.30 15.39
N LYS A 21 67.26 -11.69 14.27
CA LYS A 21 66.77 -12.44 13.11
C LYS A 21 67.49 -12.11 11.82
N ASN A 22 68.76 -11.80 11.85
CA ASN A 22 69.59 -11.37 10.71
C ASN A 22 69.68 -12.32 9.50
N ARG A 23 69.09 -13.52 9.61
CA ARG A 23 69.04 -14.50 8.50
C ARG A 23 67.65 -14.63 7.85
N LEU A 24 66.66 -13.95 8.38
CA LEU A 24 65.29 -14.00 7.87
C LEU A 24 65.11 -12.94 6.78
N THR A 25 64.60 -13.33 5.64
CA THR A 25 64.14 -12.43 4.58
C THR A 25 62.66 -12.67 4.40
N LEU A 26 61.85 -11.65 4.63
CA LEU A 26 60.41 -11.68 4.42
C LEU A 26 60.10 -10.96 3.10
N GLY A 27 59.33 -11.60 2.27
CA GLY A 27 58.84 -11.00 1.02
C GLY A 27 57.31 -11.05 0.98
N ILE A 28 56.66 -9.96 0.57
CA ILE A 28 55.23 -9.85 0.43
C ILE A 28 54.90 -9.49 -1.03
N LYS A 29 53.98 -10.20 -1.61
CA LYS A 29 53.45 -9.89 -2.95
C LYS A 29 51.95 -9.68 -2.87
N GLY A 30 51.45 -8.52 -3.34
CA GLY A 30 50.04 -8.16 -3.24
C GLY A 30 49.59 -7.86 -1.78
N ASN A 31 48.35 -8.03 -1.47
CA ASN A 31 47.74 -7.85 -0.15
C ASN A 31 47.42 -9.19 0.50
N PRO A 32 48.37 -9.83 1.22
CA PRO A 32 48.13 -11.15 1.81
C PRO A 32 47.18 -11.06 3.01
N ASN A 33 46.23 -11.96 3.08
CA ASN A 33 45.30 -12.10 4.20
C ASN A 33 45.40 -13.51 4.78
N PHE A 34 45.80 -13.65 6.04
CA PHE A 34 45.89 -14.94 6.74
C PHE A 34 44.53 -15.53 7.10
N GLY A 35 43.40 -14.78 6.99
CA GLY A 35 42.05 -15.29 7.23
C GLY A 35 41.59 -16.34 6.22
N LEU A 36 42.23 -16.44 5.05
CA LEU A 36 41.87 -17.38 3.99
C LEU A 36 43.11 -18.00 3.34
N VAL A 37 43.95 -18.70 4.11
CA VAL A 37 45.12 -19.40 3.57
C VAL A 37 44.65 -20.63 2.82
N ARG A 38 44.83 -20.66 1.52
CA ARG A 38 44.43 -21.79 0.64
C ARG A 38 45.57 -22.80 0.42
N THR A 39 46.79 -22.35 0.44
CA THR A 39 47.95 -23.19 0.14
C THR A 39 49.16 -22.75 0.97
N LEU A 40 49.80 -23.70 1.57
CA LEU A 40 51.09 -23.52 2.25
C LEU A 40 52.12 -24.33 1.50
N MET A 41 53.29 -23.74 1.21
CA MET A 41 54.40 -24.41 0.53
C MET A 41 55.64 -24.29 1.38
N ILE A 42 56.30 -25.40 1.64
CA ILE A 42 57.62 -25.48 2.30
C ILE A 42 58.59 -26.06 1.30
N GLY A 43 59.73 -25.43 1.14
CA GLY A 43 60.72 -25.88 0.18
C GLY A 43 62.14 -25.61 0.63
N ILE A 44 63.08 -26.26 0.02
CA ILE A 44 64.52 -26.09 0.25
C ILE A 44 65.17 -25.57 -1.02
N LYS A 45 66.01 -24.54 -0.86
CA LYS A 45 66.79 -24.00 -1.95
C LYS A 45 68.28 -24.23 -1.71
N ASN A 46 68.92 -25.01 -2.60
CA ASN A 46 70.34 -25.17 -2.58
C ASN A 46 71.02 -23.89 -3.15
N LYS A 47 71.80 -23.21 -2.34
CA LYS A 47 72.54 -21.99 -2.73
C LYS A 47 74.03 -22.23 -3.03
N THR A 48 74.55 -23.48 -2.93
CA THR A 48 75.98 -23.77 -3.07
C THR A 48 76.44 -24.01 -4.49
N GLY A 49 75.54 -24.13 -5.46
CA GLY A 49 75.86 -24.47 -6.86
C GLY A 49 76.38 -25.89 -7.08
N GLN A 50 76.53 -26.71 -6.05
CA GLN A 50 76.97 -28.11 -6.09
C GLN A 50 75.84 -29.02 -5.65
N ILE A 51 75.82 -30.27 -6.13
CA ILE A 51 74.84 -31.27 -5.73
C ILE A 51 75.10 -31.62 -4.24
N GLN A 52 74.14 -31.34 -3.40
CA GLN A 52 74.12 -31.73 -1.98
C GLN A 52 73.17 -32.91 -1.78
N ARG A 53 73.61 -33.90 -0.97
CA ARG A 53 72.76 -34.98 -0.50
C ARG A 53 72.45 -34.76 0.98
N GLY A 54 71.21 -34.83 1.39
CA GLY A 54 70.79 -34.66 2.78
C GLY A 54 69.29 -34.87 2.91
N GLU A 55 68.87 -35.10 4.12
CA GLU A 55 67.48 -35.23 4.50
C GLU A 55 67.10 -34.02 5.34
N VAL A 56 65.93 -33.45 5.10
CA VAL A 56 65.40 -32.34 5.90
C VAL A 56 64.02 -32.74 6.35
N TRP A 57 63.86 -32.70 7.64
CA TRP A 57 62.62 -33.08 8.29
C TRP A 57 61.92 -31.80 8.75
N PHE A 58 60.67 -31.62 8.35
CA PHE A 58 59.82 -30.53 8.82
C PHE A 58 58.94 -31.16 9.89
N ASN A 59 59.02 -30.65 11.12
CA ASN A 59 58.27 -31.21 12.23
C ASN A 59 56.99 -30.40 12.34
N GLU A 60 56.45 -29.64 12.64
CA GLU A 60 55.15 -29.00 12.75
C GLU A 60 55.13 -27.62 12.08
N LEU A 61 54.04 -27.35 11.34
CA LEU A 61 53.69 -26.01 10.91
C LEU A 61 52.61 -25.48 11.84
N ARG A 62 52.93 -24.48 12.64
CA ARG A 62 51.97 -23.87 13.58
C ARG A 62 51.76 -22.41 13.23
N MET A 63 50.51 -21.97 13.30
CA MET A 63 50.18 -20.56 13.36
C MET A 63 50.32 -20.07 14.80
N SER A 64 51.17 -19.06 15.05
CA SER A 64 51.33 -18.40 16.34
C SER A 64 50.80 -16.97 16.28
N ASP A 65 50.61 -16.38 17.43
CA ASP A 65 50.21 -14.97 17.55
C ASP A 65 48.86 -14.63 16.93
N MET A 66 47.93 -15.62 16.94
CA MET A 66 46.56 -15.33 16.53
C MET A 66 45.96 -14.29 17.47
N ASP A 67 45.37 -13.25 16.89
CA ASP A 67 44.61 -12.25 17.63
C ASP A 67 43.36 -12.89 18.23
N ASN A 68 43.43 -13.25 19.49
CA ASN A 68 42.35 -13.85 20.26
C ASN A 68 41.82 -12.90 21.33
N LYS A 69 41.93 -11.59 21.09
CA LYS A 69 41.34 -10.59 21.98
C LYS A 69 39.83 -10.74 21.96
N GLY A 70 39.22 -10.89 23.13
CA GLY A 70 37.79 -10.86 23.30
C GLY A 70 37.25 -9.44 23.21
N GLY A 71 36.03 -9.32 22.66
CA GLY A 71 35.29 -8.09 22.69
C GLY A 71 34.17 -8.11 23.73
N TYR A 72 33.48 -7.02 23.87
CA TYR A 72 32.27 -6.89 24.69
C TYR A 72 31.16 -6.23 23.92
N ALA A 73 29.91 -6.50 24.36
CA ALA A 73 28.75 -5.80 23.88
C ALA A 73 27.90 -5.33 25.06
N ALA A 74 27.24 -4.23 24.87
CA ALA A 74 26.31 -3.69 25.84
C ALA A 74 25.05 -3.16 25.12
N VAL A 75 23.91 -3.31 25.79
CA VAL A 75 22.63 -2.71 25.38
C VAL A 75 22.06 -2.02 26.60
N ALA A 76 21.64 -0.77 26.43
CA ALA A 76 20.90 -0.04 27.43
C ALA A 76 19.59 0.47 26.84
N ASN A 77 18.51 0.30 27.59
CA ASN A 77 17.19 0.78 27.23
C ASN A 77 16.66 1.68 28.33
N LEU A 78 16.08 2.79 27.93
CA LEU A 78 15.42 3.73 28.82
C LEU A 78 14.02 4.01 28.27
N ASP A 79 13.01 3.63 29.03
CA ASP A 79 11.62 3.99 28.74
C ASP A 79 11.11 4.86 29.88
N SER A 80 10.64 6.04 29.54
CA SER A 80 10.11 7.02 30.50
C SER A 80 8.74 7.51 30.06
N ASN A 81 7.82 7.57 31.00
CA ASN A 81 6.49 8.11 30.79
C ASN A 81 6.27 9.30 31.72
N LEU A 82 6.13 10.48 31.14
CA LEU A 82 5.87 11.74 31.84
C LEU A 82 4.36 11.99 31.87
N ALA A 83 3.62 11.13 32.55
CA ALA A 83 2.18 11.13 32.64
C ALA A 83 1.52 11.18 31.24
N ASP A 84 0.53 12.08 31.04
CA ASP A 84 -0.16 12.26 29.77
C ASP A 84 0.49 13.32 28.85
N PHE A 85 1.68 13.83 29.22
CA PHE A 85 2.39 14.87 28.51
C PHE A 85 3.38 14.32 27.49
N ALA A 86 4.25 13.38 27.90
CA ALA A 86 5.29 12.86 27.00
C ALA A 86 5.69 11.42 27.32
N THR A 87 6.15 10.72 26.30
CA THR A 87 6.89 9.47 26.45
C THR A 87 8.25 9.60 25.78
N LEU A 88 9.27 9.04 26.39
CA LEU A 88 10.63 8.98 25.87
C LEU A 88 11.07 7.52 25.88
N SER A 89 11.51 7.03 24.72
CA SER A 89 12.18 5.74 24.60
C SER A 89 13.57 5.97 24.00
N ALA A 90 14.58 5.47 24.66
CA ALA A 90 15.95 5.54 24.18
C ALA A 90 16.60 4.16 24.28
N THR A 91 17.19 3.72 23.19
CA THR A 91 17.94 2.47 23.13
C THR A 91 19.36 2.78 22.66
N THR A 92 20.34 2.24 23.35
CA THR A 92 21.72 2.29 22.88
C THR A 92 22.28 0.89 22.82
N ARG A 93 23.06 0.63 21.79
CA ARG A 93 23.72 -0.65 21.54
C ARG A 93 25.18 -0.39 21.16
N MET A 94 26.06 -1.13 21.78
CA MET A 94 27.47 -1.13 21.37
C MET A 94 28.01 -2.55 21.32
N SER A 95 28.91 -2.80 20.40
CA SER A 95 29.72 -4.02 20.37
C SER A 95 31.11 -3.69 19.86
N THR A 96 32.14 -4.36 20.40
CA THR A 96 33.52 -4.10 20.04
C THR A 96 34.11 -5.26 19.23
N ILE A 97 35.20 -4.96 18.54
CA ILE A 97 36.02 -5.93 17.83
C ILE A 97 36.33 -7.11 18.77
N GLY A 98 36.18 -8.33 18.23
CA GLY A 98 36.41 -9.57 18.98
C GLY A 98 35.18 -10.10 19.73
N PHE A 99 34.06 -9.36 19.71
CA PHE A 99 32.80 -9.85 20.28
C PHE A 99 32.21 -10.95 19.39
N GLY A 100 31.71 -12.01 20.01
CA GLY A 100 31.06 -13.12 19.33
C GLY A 100 30.51 -14.15 20.32
N SER A 101 29.82 -15.17 19.82
CA SER A 101 29.33 -16.26 20.65
C SER A 101 30.49 -17.15 21.15
N LEU A 102 30.24 -17.92 22.21
CA LEU A 102 31.26 -18.83 22.79
C LEU A 102 31.70 -19.93 21.80
N GLU A 103 30.87 -20.25 20.84
CA GLU A 103 31.12 -21.31 19.84
C GLU A 103 31.89 -20.80 18.61
N GLN A 104 31.99 -19.46 18.44
CA GLN A 104 32.69 -18.85 17.32
C GLN A 104 34.18 -18.86 17.53
N GLY A 105 34.91 -19.32 16.50
CA GLY A 105 36.38 -19.22 16.46
C GLY A 105 36.85 -17.77 16.37
N PRO A 106 38.13 -17.48 16.64
CA PRO A 106 38.69 -16.12 16.60
C PRO A 106 38.47 -15.40 15.26
N ASN A 107 38.44 -16.15 14.16
CA ASN A 107 38.22 -15.60 12.80
C ASN A 107 36.77 -15.28 12.46
N GLU A 108 35.82 -15.80 13.26
CA GLU A 108 34.39 -15.63 13.06
C GLU A 108 33.77 -14.54 13.92
N ARG A 109 34.56 -13.99 14.85
CA ARG A 109 34.15 -12.91 15.74
C ARG A 109 34.11 -11.58 14.99
N SER A 110 33.36 -10.62 15.53
CA SER A 110 33.25 -9.27 14.97
C SER A 110 34.60 -8.64 14.69
N ARG A 111 34.76 -8.07 13.51
CA ARG A 111 35.92 -7.27 13.11
C ARG A 111 35.58 -5.79 13.01
N GLU A 112 34.50 -5.39 13.64
CA GLU A 112 33.95 -4.04 13.60
C GLU A 112 33.57 -3.60 15.01
N ASP A 113 33.82 -2.34 15.32
CA ASP A 113 33.19 -1.64 16.44
C ASP A 113 31.86 -1.05 15.95
N VAL A 114 30.78 -1.38 16.63
CA VAL A 114 29.44 -0.87 16.31
C VAL A 114 28.96 -0.03 17.48
N PHE A 115 28.56 1.18 17.21
CA PHE A 115 27.85 2.05 18.14
C PHE A 115 26.56 2.54 17.49
N GLN A 116 25.44 2.31 18.16
CA GLN A 116 24.13 2.71 17.71
C GLN A 116 23.32 3.27 18.86
N TYR A 117 22.62 4.36 18.62
CA TYR A 117 21.56 4.81 19.51
C TYR A 117 20.31 5.22 18.73
N ASP A 118 19.16 5.03 19.34
CA ASP A 118 17.86 5.45 18.84
C ASP A 118 17.09 6.11 19.99
N ILE A 119 16.64 7.34 19.77
CA ILE A 119 15.85 8.12 20.73
C ILE A 119 14.55 8.50 20.06
N VAL A 120 13.43 8.14 20.66
CA VAL A 120 12.09 8.49 20.18
C VAL A 120 11.32 9.17 21.30
N THR A 121 10.76 10.33 20.99
CA THR A 121 9.92 11.10 21.91
C THR A 121 8.54 11.29 21.32
N ASN A 122 7.50 11.11 22.11
CA ASN A 122 6.15 11.49 21.79
C ASN A 122 5.68 12.52 22.80
N ILE A 123 5.36 13.72 22.36
CA ILE A 123 5.02 14.84 23.22
C ILE A 123 3.64 15.37 22.81
N ASN A 124 2.75 15.52 23.75
CA ASN A 124 1.48 16.19 23.52
C ASN A 124 1.62 17.70 23.80
N LEU A 125 2.12 18.45 22.80
CA LEU A 125 2.30 19.89 22.90
C LEU A 125 1.00 20.64 23.16
N GLY A 126 -0.16 20.04 22.82
CA GLY A 126 -1.47 20.59 23.12
C GLY A 126 -1.71 20.81 24.63
N LYS A 127 -1.03 20.06 25.49
CA LYS A 127 -1.14 20.22 26.97
C LYS A 127 -0.50 21.51 27.48
N LEU A 128 0.44 22.09 26.72
CA LEU A 128 1.07 23.38 27.02
C LEU A 128 0.16 24.58 26.65
N LEU A 129 -0.87 24.34 25.83
CA LEU A 129 -1.80 25.35 25.38
C LEU A 129 -2.97 25.50 26.35
N PRO A 130 -3.60 26.67 26.43
CA PRO A 130 -4.79 26.87 27.26
C PRO A 130 -5.88 25.84 26.92
N LYS A 131 -6.37 25.11 27.90
CA LYS A 131 -7.43 24.06 27.73
C LYS A 131 -8.66 24.56 26.98
N LYS A 132 -8.98 25.86 27.08
CA LYS A 132 -10.10 26.49 26.37
C LYS A 132 -9.96 26.46 24.85
N TRP A 133 -8.73 26.35 24.33
CA TRP A 133 -8.49 26.28 22.88
C TRP A 133 -8.85 24.91 22.31
N GLY A 134 -8.79 23.84 23.13
CA GLY A 134 -9.12 22.48 22.70
C GLY A 134 -8.22 21.98 21.57
N ILE A 135 -6.95 22.42 21.50
CA ILE A 135 -6.03 22.02 20.44
C ILE A 135 -5.31 20.74 20.86
N ASN A 136 -5.47 19.70 20.06
CA ASN A 136 -4.66 18.49 20.12
C ASN A 136 -3.47 18.65 19.17
N LEU A 137 -2.23 18.66 19.72
CA LEU A 137 -1.00 18.87 18.98
C LEU A 137 0.01 17.78 19.35
N PRO A 138 -0.14 16.56 18.82
CA PRO A 138 0.82 15.50 19.03
C PRO A 138 2.09 15.76 18.22
N PHE A 139 3.23 15.67 18.88
CA PHE A 139 4.55 15.84 18.30
C PHE A 139 5.38 14.59 18.56
N ASN A 140 5.94 14.01 17.52
CA ASN A 140 6.88 12.90 17.62
C ASN A 140 8.22 13.35 17.01
N TYR A 141 9.27 13.13 17.75
CA TYR A 141 10.64 13.35 17.28
C TYR A 141 11.44 12.07 17.49
N GLY A 142 12.11 11.62 16.45
CA GLY A 142 12.99 10.47 16.47
C GLY A 142 14.36 10.84 15.91
N VAL A 143 15.43 10.41 16.57
CA VAL A 143 16.80 10.49 16.07
C VAL A 143 17.50 9.19 16.38
N GLY A 144 18.19 8.64 15.39
CA GLY A 144 19.03 7.47 15.55
C GLY A 144 20.31 7.63 14.74
N GLU A 145 21.43 7.24 15.35
CA GLU A 145 22.72 7.20 14.67
C GLU A 145 23.35 5.82 14.85
N GLN A 146 23.96 5.35 13.80
CA GLN A 146 24.74 4.11 13.77
C GLN A 146 26.10 4.42 13.17
N THR A 147 27.13 4.03 13.87
CA THR A 147 28.52 4.12 13.42
C THR A 147 29.13 2.73 13.49
N ILE A 148 29.65 2.26 12.37
CA ILE A 148 30.38 1.00 12.28
C ILE A 148 31.81 1.32 11.84
N THR A 149 32.77 1.03 12.72
CA THR A 149 34.20 1.26 12.46
C THR A 149 34.86 -0.08 12.24
N PRO A 150 35.35 -0.37 11.04
CA PRO A 150 36.01 -1.63 10.75
C PRO A 150 37.40 -1.68 11.39
N LYS A 151 37.86 -2.87 11.75
CA LYS A 151 39.24 -3.09 12.28
C LYS A 151 40.29 -2.77 11.22
N TYR A 152 40.04 -3.14 9.99
CA TYR A 152 40.93 -2.97 8.86
C TYR A 152 40.42 -1.92 7.90
N ASP A 153 41.31 -1.19 7.23
CA ASP A 153 40.92 -0.26 6.20
C ASP A 153 40.25 -1.03 5.05
N PRO A 154 39.04 -0.64 4.58
CA PRO A 154 38.35 -1.35 3.50
C PRO A 154 39.12 -1.41 2.17
N PHE A 155 39.98 -0.43 1.92
CA PHE A 155 40.85 -0.39 0.73
C PHE A 155 42.11 -1.23 0.92
N TYR A 156 42.81 -1.09 2.09
CA TYR A 156 43.97 -1.87 2.46
C TYR A 156 43.60 -2.90 3.52
N GLN A 157 42.96 -3.99 3.08
CA GLN A 157 42.33 -4.98 3.96
C GLN A 157 43.29 -5.71 4.93
N ASP A 158 44.55 -5.55 4.78
CA ASP A 158 45.62 -6.08 5.65
C ASP A 158 46.21 -5.05 6.61
N ILE A 159 45.81 -3.78 6.51
CA ILE A 159 46.30 -2.70 7.41
C ILE A 159 45.18 -2.36 8.38
N GLU A 160 45.50 -2.34 9.68
CA GLU A 160 44.55 -1.86 10.67
C GLU A 160 44.27 -0.37 10.46
N LEU A 161 43.00 -0.01 10.47
CA LEU A 161 42.54 1.37 10.22
C LEU A 161 43.22 2.36 11.18
N GLN A 162 43.32 1.99 12.47
CA GLN A 162 43.98 2.85 13.47
C GLN A 162 45.46 3.07 13.16
N GLN A 163 46.15 2.04 12.70
CA GLN A 163 47.55 2.15 12.32
C GLN A 163 47.73 3.07 11.09
N LEU A 164 46.83 2.97 10.13
CA LEU A 164 46.86 3.85 8.97
C LEU A 164 46.61 5.31 9.35
N LEU A 165 45.66 5.56 10.24
CA LEU A 165 45.33 6.89 10.74
C LEU A 165 46.50 7.49 11.56
N ASP A 166 47.21 6.68 12.34
CA ASP A 166 48.36 7.13 13.15
C ASP A 166 49.60 7.45 12.28
N LEU A 167 49.75 6.77 11.15
CA LEU A 167 50.81 7.03 10.19
C LEU A 167 50.55 8.24 9.29
N THR A 168 49.27 8.65 9.16
CA THR A 168 48.87 9.78 8.34
C THR A 168 48.95 11.09 9.09
N THR A 169 49.98 11.91 8.75
CA THR A 169 50.24 13.17 9.43
C THR A 169 49.41 14.35 8.93
N ASN A 170 48.94 14.28 7.69
CA ASN A 170 48.08 15.32 7.10
C ASN A 170 46.64 15.21 7.64
N PRO A 171 46.10 16.25 8.30
CA PRO A 171 44.73 16.20 8.84
C PRO A 171 43.63 15.96 7.80
N THR A 172 43.79 16.49 6.58
CA THR A 172 42.81 16.33 5.52
C THR A 172 42.77 14.90 5.02
N ASP A 173 43.96 14.29 4.80
CA ASP A 173 44.05 12.91 4.35
C ASP A 173 43.55 11.94 5.42
N ARG A 174 43.85 12.24 6.69
CA ARG A 174 43.34 11.47 7.84
C ARG A 174 41.80 11.49 7.88
N SER A 175 41.20 12.66 7.75
CA SER A 175 39.73 12.80 7.71
C SER A 175 39.10 12.08 6.48
N ASN A 176 39.78 12.11 5.35
CA ASN A 176 39.32 11.38 4.14
C ASN A 176 39.37 9.87 4.34
N ILE A 177 40.44 9.34 4.95
CA ILE A 177 40.55 7.91 5.28
C ILE A 177 39.46 7.51 6.28
N GLU A 178 39.27 8.28 7.36
CA GLU A 178 38.25 8.03 8.35
C GLU A 178 36.84 8.03 7.75
N ASN A 179 36.50 9.08 7.02
CA ASN A 179 35.15 9.20 6.38
C ASN A 179 34.87 8.13 5.33
N ARG A 180 35.88 7.58 4.66
CA ARG A 180 35.66 6.48 3.71
C ARG A 180 35.58 5.12 4.37
N ALA A 181 36.25 4.93 5.52
CA ALA A 181 36.34 3.64 6.18
C ALA A 181 35.15 3.37 7.11
N ILE A 182 34.55 4.40 7.67
CA ILE A 182 33.43 4.31 8.61
C ILE A 182 32.12 4.23 7.85
N ASP A 183 31.29 3.22 8.17
CA ASP A 183 29.88 3.19 7.78
C ASP A 183 29.09 3.98 8.83
N TYR A 184 28.53 5.10 8.38
CA TYR A 184 27.75 6.00 9.22
C TYR A 184 26.36 6.18 8.66
N THR A 185 25.35 6.00 9.51
CA THR A 185 23.96 6.23 9.18
C THR A 185 23.29 7.06 10.25
N LYS A 186 22.71 8.19 9.87
CA LYS A 186 21.88 9.04 10.73
C LYS A 186 20.46 9.09 10.21
N ARG A 187 19.49 8.87 11.09
CA ARG A 187 18.07 8.98 10.78
C ARG A 187 17.44 10.02 11.70
N THR A 188 16.67 10.92 11.10
CA THR A 188 15.91 11.94 11.84
C THR A 188 14.46 11.90 11.38
N SER A 189 13.53 11.90 12.31
CA SER A 189 12.11 11.99 12.01
C SER A 189 11.42 13.06 12.84
N ILE A 190 10.58 13.87 12.19
CA ILE A 190 9.77 14.92 12.81
C ILE A 190 8.33 14.71 12.35
N ASN A 191 7.43 14.44 13.29
CA ASN A 191 6.05 14.13 12.96
C ASN A 191 5.08 14.94 13.82
N LEU A 192 4.10 15.55 13.16
CA LEU A 192 2.94 16.23 13.74
C LEU A 192 1.71 15.60 13.09
N ILE A 193 1.19 14.50 13.63
CA ILE A 193 0.13 13.72 12.98
C ILE A 193 -1.18 13.90 13.74
N GLY A 194 -2.22 14.33 13.02
CA GLY A 194 -3.55 14.48 13.58
C GLY A 194 -3.71 15.72 14.43
N VAL A 195 -3.04 16.81 14.05
CA VAL A 195 -3.24 18.14 14.65
C VAL A 195 -4.65 18.61 14.36
N LYS A 196 -5.44 18.80 15.39
CA LYS A 196 -6.84 19.22 15.26
C LYS A 196 -7.31 20.00 16.48
N LYS A 197 -8.32 20.81 16.25
CA LYS A 197 -9.09 21.42 17.34
C LYS A 197 -10.24 20.48 17.71
N GLU A 198 -10.38 20.17 18.99
CA GLU A 198 -11.46 19.32 19.50
C GLU A 198 -12.81 20.01 19.40
N LYS A 199 -13.84 19.23 19.03
CA LYS A 199 -15.21 19.73 18.93
C LYS A 199 -15.76 20.01 20.32
N ASN A 200 -16.33 21.22 20.51
CA ASN A 200 -17.05 21.52 21.72
C ASN A 200 -18.43 20.84 21.68
N PRO A 201 -18.72 19.89 22.61
CA PRO A 201 -19.97 19.17 22.60
C PRO A 201 -21.21 20.06 22.85
N GLU A 202 -21.03 21.24 23.43
CA GLU A 202 -22.11 22.19 23.70
C GLU A 202 -22.52 23.04 22.49
N LYS A 203 -21.63 23.12 21.45
CA LYS A 203 -21.90 23.89 20.25
C LYS A 203 -22.48 23.03 19.14
N LYS A 204 -23.42 23.61 18.39
CA LYS A 204 -23.90 22.95 17.17
C LYS A 204 -22.77 22.96 16.12
N PRO A 205 -22.39 21.80 15.55
CA PRO A 205 -21.34 21.75 14.54
C PRO A 205 -21.84 22.37 13.22
N HIS A 206 -20.98 23.17 12.58
CA HIS A 206 -21.21 23.73 11.27
C HIS A 206 -20.14 23.24 10.26
N PHE A 207 -20.47 23.24 8.98
CA PHE A 207 -19.56 22.76 7.94
C PHE A 207 -18.29 23.60 7.80
N TYR A 208 -18.33 24.89 8.19
CA TYR A 208 -17.20 25.81 8.14
C TYR A 208 -16.34 25.82 9.43
N ASP A 209 -16.64 24.98 10.41
CA ASP A 209 -15.89 24.93 11.66
C ASP A 209 -14.48 24.39 11.44
N VAL A 210 -13.48 25.02 12.07
CA VAL A 210 -12.06 24.60 12.02
C VAL A 210 -11.87 23.21 12.65
N GLU A 211 -12.76 22.83 13.55
CA GLU A 211 -12.81 21.52 14.19
C GLU A 211 -13.05 20.34 13.20
N ASN A 212 -13.41 20.66 11.96
CA ASN A 212 -13.54 19.67 10.88
C ASN A 212 -12.23 19.42 10.12
N LEU A 213 -11.20 20.24 10.39
CA LEU A 213 -9.87 20.12 9.80
C LEU A 213 -8.94 19.29 10.67
N THR A 214 -8.16 18.44 10.04
CA THR A 214 -7.04 17.73 10.64
C THR A 214 -5.80 17.97 9.79
N LEU A 215 -4.71 18.40 10.43
CA LEU A 215 -3.45 18.67 9.74
C LEU A 215 -2.45 17.59 10.17
N SER A 216 -1.64 17.12 9.23
CA SER A 216 -0.54 16.21 9.50
C SER A 216 0.68 16.64 8.72
N TYR A 217 1.82 16.57 9.38
CA TYR A 217 3.13 16.86 8.81
C TYR A 217 4.11 15.77 9.22
N SER A 218 4.90 15.26 8.29
CA SER A 218 6.00 14.37 8.61
C SER A 218 7.22 14.67 7.74
N LEU A 219 8.39 14.66 8.35
CA LEU A 219 9.69 14.75 7.71
C LEU A 219 10.56 13.62 8.21
N ASN A 220 11.02 12.78 7.31
CA ASN A 220 12.00 11.74 7.59
C ASN A 220 13.23 11.99 6.74
N GLU A 221 14.40 11.94 7.37
CA GLU A 221 15.67 12.14 6.71
C GLU A 221 16.63 11.02 7.11
N THR A 222 17.32 10.46 6.13
CA THR A 222 18.42 9.52 6.33
C THR A 222 19.65 10.08 5.62
N GLN A 223 20.74 10.21 6.37
CA GLN A 223 22.07 10.51 5.87
C GLN A 223 22.92 9.27 6.04
N HIS A 224 23.69 8.91 5.00
CA HIS A 224 24.55 7.74 5.04
C HIS A 224 25.82 7.98 4.23
N HIS A 225 26.93 7.46 4.73
CA HIS A 225 28.16 7.32 3.97
C HIS A 225 28.90 6.05 4.41
N ASP A 226 29.60 5.46 3.48
CA ASP A 226 30.43 4.30 3.70
C ASP A 226 31.61 4.26 2.71
N TYR A 227 32.20 3.10 2.52
CA TYR A 227 33.31 2.89 1.61
C TYR A 227 32.93 3.11 0.14
N GLU A 228 31.73 2.72 -0.28
CA GLU A 228 31.26 2.84 -1.66
C GLU A 228 30.51 4.15 -1.90
N ILE A 229 29.82 4.63 -0.90
CA ILE A 229 28.96 5.81 -0.94
C ILE A 229 29.63 6.97 -0.21
N GLU A 230 29.98 8.03 -0.95
CA GLU A 230 30.54 9.23 -0.37
C GLU A 230 29.50 10.02 0.42
N ASN A 231 28.30 10.15 -0.11
CA ASN A 231 27.20 10.85 0.52
C ASN A 231 25.86 10.35 -0.04
N LEU A 232 24.97 9.94 0.85
CA LEU A 232 23.57 9.66 0.56
C LEU A 232 22.72 10.53 1.47
N ILE A 233 21.80 11.26 0.88
CA ILE A 233 20.75 12.00 1.56
C ILE A 233 19.42 11.50 1.02
N ASP A 234 18.60 10.90 1.86
CA ASP A 234 17.24 10.48 1.52
C ASP A 234 16.24 11.20 2.41
N GLN A 235 15.43 12.05 1.80
CA GLN A 235 14.44 12.88 2.50
C GLN A 235 13.04 12.59 2.00
N GLN A 236 12.13 12.40 2.92
CA GLN A 236 10.72 12.26 2.64
C GLN A 236 9.91 13.24 3.49
N ASN A 237 9.25 14.17 2.83
CA ASN A 237 8.29 15.07 3.45
C ASN A 237 6.87 14.75 3.01
N ARG A 238 5.95 14.76 3.95
CA ARG A 238 4.51 14.60 3.70
C ARG A 238 3.73 15.60 4.53
N SER A 239 2.97 16.46 3.86
CA SER A 239 2.01 17.38 4.48
C SER A 239 0.60 17.03 4.03
N THR A 240 -0.30 16.83 4.95
CA THR A 240 -1.69 16.43 4.67
C THR A 240 -2.67 17.37 5.36
N VAL A 241 -3.68 17.78 4.64
CA VAL A 241 -4.84 18.53 5.14
C VAL A 241 -6.08 17.69 4.88
N ASP A 242 -6.72 17.23 5.94
CA ASP A 242 -7.97 16.48 5.87
C ASP A 242 -9.11 17.33 6.39
N TYR A 243 -10.20 17.35 5.66
CA TYR A 243 -11.47 17.95 6.06
C TYR A 243 -12.57 16.89 6.01
N ALA A 244 -13.35 16.78 7.07
CA ALA A 244 -14.51 15.89 7.12
C ALA A 244 -15.64 16.49 7.94
N PHE A 245 -16.82 16.55 7.32
CA PHE A 245 -18.03 17.01 8.01
C PHE A 245 -19.19 16.05 7.80
N SER A 246 -19.87 15.69 8.88
CA SER A 246 -21.07 14.87 8.86
C SER A 246 -22.30 15.72 9.20
N PHE A 247 -23.25 15.76 8.29
CA PHE A 247 -24.50 16.49 8.48
C PHE A 247 -25.44 15.72 9.39
N LYS A 248 -26.22 16.44 10.18
CA LYS A 248 -27.37 15.83 10.86
C LYS A 248 -28.45 15.54 9.82
N PRO A 249 -28.98 14.33 9.74
CA PRO A 249 -30.01 13.99 8.75
C PRO A 249 -31.24 14.90 8.90
N LEU A 250 -31.61 15.58 7.82
CA LEU A 250 -32.87 16.30 7.69
C LEU A 250 -33.85 15.43 6.93
N THR A 251 -34.41 14.43 7.60
CA THR A 251 -35.31 13.44 6.99
C THR A 251 -36.74 13.95 7.05
N VAL A 252 -37.41 13.98 5.91
CA VAL A 252 -38.84 14.26 5.79
C VAL A 252 -39.58 12.96 5.46
N GLU A 253 -40.60 12.63 6.21
CA GLU A 253 -41.47 11.46 6.04
C GLU A 253 -42.92 11.94 5.84
N PRO A 254 -43.26 12.41 4.60
CA PRO A 254 -44.48 13.20 4.36
C PRO A 254 -45.78 12.42 4.61
N PHE A 255 -45.73 11.10 4.48
CA PHE A 255 -46.93 10.25 4.57
C PHE A 255 -47.05 9.41 5.83
N LYS A 256 -46.08 9.53 6.77
CA LYS A 256 -46.00 8.70 7.99
C LYS A 256 -47.21 8.84 8.89
N GLU A 257 -47.77 10.06 9.02
CA GLU A 257 -48.88 10.36 9.89
C GLU A 257 -50.26 10.23 9.22
N THR A 258 -50.27 9.90 7.90
CA THR A 258 -51.53 9.81 7.12
C THR A 258 -52.33 8.58 7.54
N LYS A 259 -53.50 8.81 8.15
CA LYS A 259 -54.37 7.74 8.68
C LYS A 259 -54.81 6.71 7.64
N VAL A 260 -54.98 7.12 6.39
CA VAL A 260 -55.34 6.23 5.27
C VAL A 260 -54.26 5.20 4.98
N PHE A 261 -53.01 5.62 5.02
CA PHE A 261 -51.88 4.74 4.72
C PHE A 261 -51.49 3.81 5.88
N LYS A 262 -51.93 4.12 7.11
CA LYS A 262 -51.79 3.23 8.26
C LYS A 262 -52.82 2.08 8.32
N LYS A 263 -53.90 2.17 7.55
CA LYS A 263 -54.98 1.18 7.58
C LYS A 263 -54.67 -0.15 6.90
N SER A 264 -53.77 -0.17 5.94
CA SER A 264 -53.49 -1.38 5.17
C SER A 264 -52.01 -1.54 4.86
N ASN A 265 -51.51 -2.76 4.98
CA ASN A 265 -50.14 -3.13 4.64
C ASN A 265 -49.78 -2.88 3.16
N TYR A 266 -50.78 -2.75 2.28
CA TYR A 266 -50.56 -2.42 0.87
C TYR A 266 -50.04 -1.00 0.65
N TYR A 267 -50.30 -0.09 1.58
CA TYR A 267 -49.79 1.28 1.55
C TYR A 267 -48.45 1.47 2.32
N LYS A 268 -47.86 0.39 2.80
CA LYS A 268 -46.59 0.44 3.56
C LYS A 268 -45.47 1.09 2.78
N LEU A 269 -45.40 0.89 1.48
CA LEU A 269 -44.44 1.53 0.59
C LEU A 269 -44.57 3.06 0.64
N LEU A 270 -45.79 3.58 0.62
CA LEU A 270 -46.07 5.02 0.65
C LEU A 270 -45.89 5.60 2.07
N SER A 271 -46.36 4.88 3.11
CA SER A 271 -46.22 5.33 4.47
C SER A 271 -44.77 5.43 4.97
N ASP A 272 -43.90 4.56 4.44
CA ASP A 272 -42.48 4.52 4.76
C ASP A 272 -41.62 5.39 3.82
N PHE A 273 -42.24 6.12 2.88
CA PHE A 273 -41.52 7.02 2.00
C PHE A 273 -40.82 8.11 2.82
N ASN A 274 -39.55 8.29 2.54
CA ASN A 274 -38.70 9.25 3.25
C ASN A 274 -37.69 9.86 2.29
N PHE A 275 -37.27 11.07 2.59
CA PHE A 275 -36.27 11.79 1.79
C PHE A 275 -35.40 12.64 2.70
N ASN A 276 -34.09 12.62 2.50
CA ASN A 276 -33.13 13.48 3.18
C ASN A 276 -32.70 14.61 2.23
N PHE A 277 -32.69 15.84 2.73
CA PHE A 277 -32.27 17.02 1.96
C PHE A 277 -30.77 17.27 1.99
N LEU A 278 -30.05 16.72 2.98
CA LEU A 278 -28.64 16.93 3.17
C LEU A 278 -27.84 15.65 2.94
N PRO A 279 -26.63 15.74 2.40
CA PRO A 279 -25.74 14.60 2.32
C PRO A 279 -25.40 14.08 3.75
N THR A 280 -24.96 12.84 3.84
CA THR A 280 -24.58 12.25 5.12
C THR A 280 -23.24 12.81 5.58
N ASN A 281 -22.28 12.87 4.69
CA ASN A 281 -20.98 13.48 4.94
C ASN A 281 -20.36 14.01 3.65
N ILE A 282 -19.45 14.96 3.81
CA ILE A 282 -18.52 15.43 2.79
C ILE A 282 -17.10 15.30 3.32
N SER A 283 -16.16 15.00 2.46
CA SER A 283 -14.75 14.88 2.79
C SER A 283 -13.88 15.48 1.69
N PHE A 284 -12.77 16.03 2.11
CA PHE A 284 -11.69 16.50 1.25
C PHE A 284 -10.36 16.17 1.92
N SER A 285 -9.41 15.64 1.17
CA SER A 285 -8.05 15.38 1.63
C SER A 285 -7.07 15.89 0.59
N SER A 286 -6.04 16.56 1.03
CA SER A 286 -4.97 17.04 0.16
C SER A 286 -3.62 16.69 0.78
N THR A 287 -2.71 16.13 -0.01
CA THR A 287 -1.39 15.68 0.43
C THR A 287 -0.32 16.19 -0.51
N ILE A 288 0.64 16.92 0.02
CA ILE A 288 1.93 17.20 -0.62
C ILE A 288 2.87 16.07 -0.20
N LEU A 289 3.45 15.37 -1.16
CA LEU A 289 4.46 14.33 -0.95
C LEU A 289 5.71 14.73 -1.72
N ARG A 290 6.81 14.86 -1.00
CA ARG A 290 8.12 15.17 -1.54
C ARG A 290 9.08 14.05 -1.14
N GLN A 291 9.67 13.39 -2.12
CA GLN A 291 10.74 12.41 -1.92
C GLN A 291 11.95 12.88 -2.70
N PHE A 292 13.02 13.10 -1.98
CA PHE A 292 14.28 13.56 -2.52
C PHE A 292 15.38 12.59 -2.10
N ASN A 293 16.11 12.06 -3.07
CA ASN A 293 17.26 11.21 -2.82
C ASN A 293 18.42 11.75 -3.66
N LYS A 294 19.54 11.99 -2.99
CA LYS A 294 20.80 12.42 -3.59
C LYS A 294 21.86 11.42 -3.17
N GLN A 295 22.58 10.86 -4.15
CA GLN A 295 23.62 9.88 -3.88
C GLN A 295 24.84 10.18 -4.72
N ARG A 296 26.02 10.15 -4.08
CA ARG A 296 27.35 10.23 -4.72
C ARG A 296 28.12 8.98 -4.38
N PHE A 297 28.64 8.31 -5.41
CA PHE A 297 29.53 7.18 -5.24
C PHE A 297 30.98 7.63 -5.14
N ARG A 298 31.79 6.91 -4.35
CA ARG A 298 33.23 7.08 -4.32
C ARG A 298 33.88 6.39 -5.51
N LEU A 299 34.93 6.98 -6.01
CA LEU A 299 35.84 6.30 -6.95
C LEU A 299 36.87 5.52 -6.12
N VAL A 300 36.66 4.21 -6.01
CA VAL A 300 37.49 3.38 -5.14
C VAL A 300 38.69 2.80 -5.88
N ASP A 301 38.52 2.36 -7.12
CA ASP A 301 39.52 1.57 -7.86
C ASP A 301 39.97 2.17 -9.20
N VAL A 302 39.43 3.31 -9.59
CA VAL A 302 39.69 3.87 -10.93
C VAL A 302 40.04 5.35 -10.84
N GLU A 303 41.27 5.71 -11.26
CA GLU A 303 41.57 7.11 -11.57
C GLU A 303 40.84 7.47 -12.87
N GLY A 304 39.84 8.32 -12.78
CA GLY A 304 39.07 8.68 -13.95
C GLY A 304 38.01 9.75 -13.70
N ILE A 305 37.05 9.82 -14.60
CA ILE A 305 35.96 10.79 -14.56
C ILE A 305 35.05 10.43 -13.39
N GLY A 306 34.99 11.32 -12.38
CA GLY A 306 34.07 11.17 -11.25
C GLY A 306 32.62 11.11 -11.71
N LEU A 307 31.86 10.16 -11.16
CA LEU A 307 30.42 10.15 -11.33
C LEU A 307 29.83 11.35 -10.57
N GLY A 308 29.02 12.12 -11.26
CA GLY A 308 28.26 13.21 -10.62
C GLY A 308 27.23 12.71 -9.63
N ASP A 309 26.60 13.64 -8.93
CA ASP A 309 25.49 13.32 -8.03
C ASP A 309 24.33 12.68 -8.80
N LEU A 310 23.83 11.56 -8.29
CA LEU A 310 22.62 10.93 -8.78
C LEU A 310 21.42 11.44 -7.98
N TYR A 311 20.40 11.89 -8.67
CA TYR A 311 19.20 12.41 -8.06
C TYR A 311 18.00 11.55 -8.41
N ARG A 312 17.13 11.31 -7.41
CA ARG A 312 15.79 10.75 -7.59
C ARG A 312 14.80 11.66 -6.86
N ARG A 313 13.90 12.23 -7.61
CA ARG A 313 12.89 13.16 -7.10
C ARG A 313 11.51 12.67 -7.49
N ASN A 314 10.63 12.47 -6.51
CA ASN A 314 9.24 12.10 -6.69
C ASN A 314 8.39 13.10 -5.93
N TYR A 315 7.95 14.14 -6.62
CA TYR A 315 7.18 15.22 -6.04
C TYR A 315 5.75 15.14 -6.54
N PHE A 316 4.82 14.91 -5.60
CA PHE A 316 3.41 14.74 -5.89
C PHE A 316 2.55 15.71 -5.09
N PHE A 317 1.51 16.18 -5.72
CA PHE A 317 0.38 16.81 -5.08
C PHE A 317 -0.85 15.96 -5.33
N ASN A 318 -1.33 15.31 -4.28
CA ASN A 318 -2.50 14.43 -4.31
C ASN A 318 -3.66 15.13 -3.65
N TYR A 319 -4.84 15.02 -4.24
CA TYR A 319 -6.06 15.45 -3.57
C TYR A 319 -7.20 14.50 -3.88
N GLN A 320 -8.06 14.35 -2.89
CA GLN A 320 -9.24 13.50 -2.95
C GLN A 320 -10.42 14.24 -2.35
N TYR A 321 -11.57 14.09 -2.96
CA TYR A 321 -12.82 14.61 -2.43
C TYR A 321 -13.96 13.64 -2.67
N GLY A 322 -14.98 13.74 -1.84
CA GLY A 322 -16.12 12.84 -1.95
C GLY A 322 -17.28 13.23 -1.06
N PHE A 323 -18.41 12.64 -1.35
CA PHE A 323 -19.60 12.77 -0.50
C PHE A 323 -20.37 11.44 -0.45
N ASN A 324 -21.04 11.21 0.66
CA ASN A 324 -22.01 10.15 0.83
C ASN A 324 -23.39 10.76 1.06
N TYR A 325 -24.39 10.29 0.33
CA TYR A 325 -25.73 10.83 0.40
C TYR A 325 -26.77 9.72 0.48
N ASN A 326 -27.39 9.58 1.66
CA ASN A 326 -28.53 8.72 1.85
C ASN A 326 -29.80 9.49 1.43
N ILE A 327 -30.11 9.49 0.12
CA ILE A 327 -31.27 10.20 -0.43
C ILE A 327 -32.54 9.72 0.24
N THR A 328 -32.66 8.40 0.40
CA THR A 328 -33.70 7.76 1.20
C THR A 328 -33.06 6.70 2.11
N LYS A 329 -33.83 6.08 2.99
CA LYS A 329 -33.34 4.92 3.76
C LYS A 329 -32.95 3.73 2.88
N SER A 330 -33.51 3.65 1.67
CA SER A 330 -33.25 2.57 0.71
C SER A 330 -32.28 2.95 -0.41
N LEU A 331 -32.10 4.25 -0.70
CA LEU A 331 -31.28 4.74 -1.82
C LEU A 331 -30.13 5.56 -1.28
N ARG A 332 -28.91 5.06 -1.52
CA ARG A 332 -27.63 5.65 -1.09
C ARG A 332 -26.76 5.92 -2.29
N VAL A 333 -26.18 7.08 -2.31
CA VAL A 333 -25.24 7.54 -3.35
C VAL A 333 -23.91 7.88 -2.71
N ASN A 334 -22.83 7.34 -3.24
CA ASN A 334 -21.47 7.64 -2.84
C ASN A 334 -20.70 8.14 -4.05
N TYR A 335 -19.95 9.19 -3.90
CA TYR A 335 -19.07 9.71 -4.92
C TYR A 335 -17.71 9.98 -4.33
N THR A 336 -16.66 9.54 -5.00
CA THR A 336 -15.27 9.82 -4.64
C THR A 336 -14.50 10.16 -5.91
N ALA A 337 -13.61 11.12 -5.81
CA ALA A 337 -12.67 11.47 -6.86
C ALA A 337 -11.29 11.72 -6.25
N ALA A 338 -10.24 11.24 -6.91
CA ALA A 338 -8.87 11.39 -6.50
C ALA A 338 -8.00 11.77 -7.69
N SER A 339 -7.13 12.75 -7.48
CA SER A 339 -6.15 13.21 -8.47
C SER A 339 -4.75 13.07 -7.91
N ASN A 340 -3.85 12.64 -8.77
CA ASN A 340 -2.42 12.65 -8.55
C ASN A 340 -1.77 13.60 -9.55
N ASN A 341 -1.11 14.63 -9.06
CA ASN A 341 -0.36 15.57 -9.86
C ASN A 341 1.14 15.37 -9.63
N ILE A 342 1.93 15.49 -10.68
CA ILE A 342 3.40 15.44 -10.61
C ILE A 342 3.95 16.86 -10.69
N VAL A 343 4.87 17.18 -9.78
CA VAL A 343 5.62 18.46 -9.80
C VAL A 343 7.00 18.19 -10.39
N ARG A 344 7.33 18.92 -11.45
CA ARG A 344 8.59 18.81 -12.19
C ARG A 344 9.32 20.14 -12.21
N ASN A 345 9.68 20.63 -11.04
CA ASN A 345 10.41 21.88 -10.87
C ASN A 345 11.93 21.74 -10.98
N TYR A 346 12.42 20.53 -11.26
CA TYR A 346 13.85 20.18 -11.28
C TYR A 346 14.45 20.13 -12.68
N LEU A 347 13.67 20.46 -13.71
CA LEU A 347 14.11 20.57 -15.09
C LEU A 347 13.97 22.01 -15.56
N ASP A 348 14.96 22.49 -16.31
CA ASP A 348 14.88 23.77 -17.00
C ASP A 348 14.00 23.70 -18.27
N GLU A 349 13.92 24.79 -19.02
CA GLU A 349 13.15 24.87 -20.28
C GLU A 349 13.66 23.91 -21.35
N ASN A 350 14.92 23.43 -21.25
CA ASN A 350 15.55 22.49 -22.15
C ASN A 350 15.49 21.04 -21.66
N ASN A 351 14.70 20.75 -20.60
CA ASN A 351 14.63 19.47 -19.90
C ASN A 351 15.96 19.01 -19.27
N LEU A 352 16.86 19.95 -18.95
CA LEU A 352 18.09 19.65 -18.24
C LEU A 352 17.88 19.79 -16.73
N PRO A 353 18.53 18.95 -15.91
CA PRO A 353 18.43 19.06 -14.45
C PRO A 353 18.96 20.41 -13.96
N ILE A 354 18.21 21.06 -13.09
CA ILE A 354 18.63 22.28 -12.38
C ILE A 354 19.40 21.84 -11.13
N ASP A 355 20.64 22.32 -11.01
CA ASP A 355 21.49 22.02 -9.86
C ASP A 355 21.09 22.83 -8.63
N GLY A 356 21.37 22.26 -7.45
CA GLY A 356 21.24 22.94 -6.17
C GLY A 356 19.84 22.96 -5.57
N LEU A 357 18.84 22.39 -6.23
CA LEU A 357 17.48 22.32 -5.69
C LEU A 357 17.38 21.32 -4.53
N ASP A 358 16.63 21.69 -3.51
CA ASP A 358 16.31 20.86 -2.36
C ASP A 358 14.82 20.47 -2.32
N ILE A 359 14.43 19.77 -1.24
CA ILE A 359 13.05 19.30 -1.05
C ILE A 359 12.04 20.43 -0.83
N TRP A 360 12.50 21.64 -0.45
CA TRP A 360 11.68 22.77 -0.08
C TRP A 360 11.38 23.71 -1.24
N ASP A 361 12.15 23.59 -2.34
CA ASP A 361 11.96 24.43 -3.50
C ASP A 361 10.59 24.22 -4.12
N ASP A 362 9.89 25.34 -4.42
CA ASP A 362 8.53 25.33 -4.95
C ASP A 362 7.56 24.44 -4.15
N TYR A 363 7.66 24.44 -2.82
CA TYR A 363 6.92 23.51 -1.96
C TYR A 363 5.41 23.49 -2.23
N TRP A 364 4.82 24.64 -2.54
CA TRP A 364 3.38 24.81 -2.78
C TRP A 364 2.96 24.59 -4.23
N ASN A 365 3.89 24.21 -5.10
CA ASN A 365 3.57 23.90 -6.48
C ASN A 365 2.66 22.68 -6.55
N THR A 366 1.50 22.84 -7.20
CA THR A 366 0.50 21.78 -7.36
C THR A 366 0.76 20.87 -8.57
N GLY A 367 1.78 21.19 -9.38
CA GLY A 367 2.20 20.40 -10.53
C GLY A 367 1.15 20.27 -11.62
N THR A 368 1.35 19.28 -12.47
CA THR A 368 0.46 18.93 -13.58
C THR A 368 -0.25 17.62 -13.31
N ALA A 369 -1.52 17.52 -13.70
CA ALA A 369 -2.29 16.30 -13.53
C ALA A 369 -1.59 15.13 -14.25
N ASN A 370 -1.42 14.02 -13.53
CA ASN A 370 -0.86 12.77 -14.03
C ASN A 370 -1.93 11.67 -14.13
N GLN A 371 -2.76 11.56 -13.11
CA GLN A 371 -3.85 10.60 -13.06
C GLN A 371 -5.04 11.18 -12.30
N HIS A 372 -6.24 10.88 -12.79
CA HIS A 372 -7.49 11.18 -12.11
C HIS A 372 -8.42 9.98 -12.14
N ASN A 373 -8.89 9.60 -10.98
CA ASN A 373 -9.84 8.51 -10.81
C ASN A 373 -11.08 9.04 -10.14
N GLN A 374 -12.24 8.66 -10.62
CA GLN A 374 -13.49 8.91 -9.91
C GLN A 374 -14.39 7.69 -9.94
N GLN A 375 -15.15 7.53 -8.88
CA GLN A 375 -16.11 6.46 -8.71
C GLN A 375 -17.44 7.02 -8.22
N PHE A 376 -18.50 6.59 -8.87
CA PHE A 376 -19.88 6.89 -8.51
C PHE A 376 -20.61 5.60 -8.22
N VAL A 377 -21.14 5.46 -7.00
CA VAL A 377 -21.83 4.24 -6.55
C VAL A 377 -23.23 4.57 -6.11
N VAL A 378 -24.22 3.88 -6.67
CA VAL A 378 -25.62 3.93 -6.26
C VAL A 378 -26.02 2.58 -5.70
N ASN A 379 -26.42 2.54 -4.44
CA ASN A 379 -26.98 1.35 -3.80
C ASN A 379 -28.48 1.57 -3.56
N TYR A 380 -29.29 0.70 -4.11
CA TYR A 380 -30.74 0.77 -3.96
C TYR A 380 -31.32 -0.55 -3.45
N ASP A 381 -31.74 -0.53 -2.19
CA ASP A 381 -32.51 -1.60 -1.62
C ASP A 381 -33.96 -1.48 -2.15
N LEU A 382 -34.30 -2.29 -3.16
CA LEU A 382 -35.60 -2.26 -3.81
C LEU A 382 -36.69 -2.60 -2.78
N PRO A 383 -37.65 -1.69 -2.52
CA PRO A 383 -38.63 -1.89 -1.46
C PRO A 383 -39.78 -2.83 -1.86
N ILE A 384 -39.51 -3.83 -2.70
CA ILE A 384 -40.46 -4.83 -3.21
C ILE A 384 -41.07 -5.61 -2.05
N ASN A 385 -40.29 -5.91 -1.02
CA ASN A 385 -40.72 -6.63 0.17
C ASN A 385 -41.75 -5.87 1.02
N LYS A 386 -41.95 -4.58 0.78
CA LYS A 386 -43.00 -3.79 1.45
C LYS A 386 -44.38 -4.02 0.85
N LEU A 387 -44.43 -4.58 -0.35
CA LEU A 387 -45.70 -5.03 -0.96
C LEU A 387 -46.04 -6.41 -0.38
N PRO A 388 -47.27 -6.59 0.20
CA PRO A 388 -47.62 -7.85 0.89
C PRO A 388 -47.46 -9.10 0.02
N ILE A 389 -47.76 -9.00 -1.27
CA ILE A 389 -47.64 -10.08 -2.25
C ILE A 389 -46.18 -10.52 -2.43
N PHE A 390 -45.24 -9.59 -2.35
CA PHE A 390 -43.78 -9.81 -2.57
C PHE A 390 -42.96 -9.74 -1.29
N SER A 391 -43.58 -9.88 -0.11
CA SER A 391 -42.90 -9.81 1.19
C SER A 391 -41.74 -10.82 1.35
N PHE A 392 -41.74 -11.89 0.56
CA PHE A 392 -40.70 -12.92 0.52
C PHE A 392 -39.51 -12.55 -0.39
N VAL A 393 -39.58 -11.47 -1.16
CA VAL A 393 -38.56 -11.01 -2.10
C VAL A 393 -37.73 -9.91 -1.44
N LYS A 394 -36.41 -10.11 -1.34
CA LYS A 394 -35.45 -9.07 -0.96
C LYS A 394 -34.50 -8.85 -2.12
N SER A 395 -34.47 -7.64 -2.67
CA SER A 395 -33.64 -7.34 -3.83
C SER A 395 -32.85 -6.04 -3.60
N THR A 396 -31.57 -6.09 -3.93
CA THR A 396 -30.65 -4.95 -3.86
C THR A 396 -30.00 -4.76 -5.22
N TYR A 397 -30.06 -3.55 -5.73
CA TYR A 397 -29.40 -3.13 -6.95
C TYR A 397 -28.24 -2.21 -6.61
N THR A 398 -27.07 -2.48 -7.18
CA THR A 398 -25.89 -1.62 -7.07
C THR A 398 -25.43 -1.24 -8.47
N TYR A 399 -25.27 0.04 -8.68
CA TYR A 399 -24.60 0.61 -9.85
C TYR A 399 -23.26 1.19 -9.42
N THR A 400 -22.20 0.88 -10.14
CA THR A 400 -20.88 1.51 -9.98
C THR A 400 -20.45 2.04 -11.34
N GLY A 401 -20.12 3.32 -11.40
CA GLY A 401 -19.51 3.95 -12.56
C GLY A 401 -18.12 4.42 -12.18
N ASP A 402 -17.11 3.95 -12.89
CA ASP A 402 -15.70 4.31 -12.70
C ASP A 402 -15.22 5.10 -13.92
N TYR A 403 -14.39 6.11 -13.67
CA TYR A 403 -13.70 6.86 -14.71
C TYR A 403 -12.25 7.06 -14.32
N ASN A 404 -11.35 6.84 -15.26
CA ASN A 404 -9.92 7.07 -15.11
C ASN A 404 -9.43 7.91 -16.28
N TRP A 405 -8.64 8.92 -15.98
CA TRP A 405 -7.84 9.67 -16.92
C TRP A 405 -6.37 9.53 -16.54
N GLN A 406 -5.54 9.17 -17.51
CA GLN A 406 -4.11 9.00 -17.31
C GLN A 406 -3.34 9.78 -18.37
N ARG A 407 -2.39 10.60 -17.92
CA ARG A 407 -1.48 11.32 -18.79
C ARG A 407 -0.55 10.36 -19.52
N SER A 408 -0.23 10.66 -20.77
CA SER A 408 0.85 9.98 -21.49
C SER A 408 2.21 10.22 -20.81
N SER A 409 3.16 9.30 -21.02
CA SER A 409 4.54 9.51 -20.58
C SER A 409 5.10 10.78 -21.21
N ASP A 410 5.93 11.53 -20.46
CA ASP A 410 6.54 12.75 -20.98
C ASP A 410 7.51 12.47 -22.13
N ALA A 411 8.14 11.31 -22.17
CA ALA A 411 8.97 10.88 -23.30
C ALA A 411 8.17 10.85 -24.62
N PHE A 412 6.84 10.72 -24.54
CA PHE A 412 5.91 10.69 -25.67
C PHE A 412 4.92 11.85 -25.68
N SER A 413 5.09 12.82 -24.80
CA SER A 413 4.21 14.00 -24.75
C SER A 413 4.39 14.92 -25.94
N SER A 414 5.58 14.89 -26.58
CA SER A 414 5.91 15.61 -27.79
C SER A 414 6.84 14.74 -28.63
N ILE A 415 6.37 14.30 -29.77
CA ILE A 415 7.13 13.49 -30.72
C ILE A 415 7.42 14.36 -31.94
N GLU A 416 8.71 14.54 -32.27
CA GLU A 416 9.13 15.23 -33.46
C GLU A 416 9.20 14.25 -34.64
N ALA A 417 8.44 14.51 -35.68
CA ALA A 417 8.49 13.75 -36.92
C ALA A 417 9.66 14.19 -37.82
N GLU A 418 9.96 13.42 -38.87
CA GLU A 418 11.05 13.71 -39.79
C GLU A 418 10.94 15.10 -40.47
N ASP A 419 9.73 15.64 -40.59
CA ASP A 419 9.44 16.97 -41.14
C ASP A 419 9.56 18.12 -40.13
N GLY A 420 9.96 17.82 -38.86
CA GLY A 420 10.05 18.79 -37.77
C GLY A 420 8.71 19.12 -37.12
N THR A 421 7.63 18.44 -37.49
CA THR A 421 6.31 18.64 -36.86
C THR A 421 6.25 17.97 -35.49
N LEU A 422 5.80 18.69 -34.47
CA LEU A 422 5.63 18.17 -33.11
C LEU A 422 4.21 17.60 -32.94
N TYR A 423 4.15 16.33 -32.62
CA TYR A 423 2.90 15.61 -32.34
C TYR A 423 2.77 15.28 -30.86
N GLN A 424 1.54 15.26 -30.35
CA GLN A 424 1.21 14.77 -29.02
C GLN A 424 0.55 13.40 -29.14
N LEU A 425 1.07 12.40 -28.45
CA LEU A 425 0.48 11.06 -28.42
C LEU A 425 -0.91 11.06 -27.75
N GLY A 426 -1.16 12.04 -26.88
CA GLY A 426 -2.40 12.16 -26.13
C GLY A 426 -2.45 11.23 -24.90
N ASN A 427 -3.46 11.46 -24.08
CA ASN A 427 -3.72 10.75 -22.83
C ASN A 427 -4.60 9.53 -23.06
N THR A 428 -4.83 8.73 -22.03
CA THR A 428 -5.78 7.63 -22.08
C THR A 428 -6.93 7.91 -21.13
N VAL A 429 -8.16 7.80 -21.64
CA VAL A 429 -9.35 7.83 -20.79
C VAL A 429 -10.03 6.46 -20.81
N GLN A 430 -10.47 6.05 -19.64
CA GLN A 430 -11.13 4.78 -19.44
C GLN A 430 -12.39 5.00 -18.62
N ASN A 431 -13.42 4.26 -18.92
CA ASN A 431 -14.56 4.16 -18.03
C ASN A 431 -14.98 2.70 -17.84
N ALA A 432 -15.67 2.45 -16.73
CA ALA A 432 -16.31 1.18 -16.49
C ALA A 432 -17.69 1.41 -15.85
N SER A 433 -18.60 0.49 -16.12
CA SER A 433 -19.85 0.39 -15.38
C SER A 433 -20.05 -1.02 -14.86
N SER A 434 -20.59 -1.12 -13.66
CA SER A 434 -21.00 -2.38 -13.06
C SER A 434 -22.45 -2.26 -12.60
N HIS A 435 -23.30 -3.14 -13.11
CA HIS A 435 -24.68 -3.32 -12.68
C HIS A 435 -24.79 -4.64 -11.92
N LYS A 436 -25.12 -4.59 -10.64
CA LYS A 436 -25.25 -5.78 -9.81
C LYS A 436 -26.65 -5.85 -9.20
N LEU A 437 -27.35 -6.93 -9.46
CA LEU A 437 -28.65 -7.22 -8.88
C LEU A 437 -28.57 -8.49 -8.06
N ILE A 438 -28.81 -8.38 -6.77
CA ILE A 438 -28.89 -9.51 -5.85
C ILE A 438 -30.34 -9.64 -5.39
N THR A 439 -30.95 -10.78 -5.68
CA THR A 439 -32.32 -11.06 -5.26
C THR A 439 -32.35 -12.35 -4.45
N ILE A 440 -32.91 -12.28 -3.26
CA ILE A 440 -33.10 -13.42 -2.37
C ILE A 440 -34.61 -13.65 -2.22
N LEU A 441 -35.04 -14.85 -2.53
CA LEU A 441 -36.41 -15.32 -2.37
C LEU A 441 -36.48 -16.25 -1.14
N ASN A 442 -37.15 -15.79 -0.08
CA ASN A 442 -37.41 -16.61 1.11
C ASN A 442 -38.70 -17.42 0.88
N MET A 443 -38.53 -18.66 0.46
CA MET A 443 -39.64 -19.51 0.06
C MET A 443 -40.54 -19.90 1.23
N ASP A 444 -40.03 -19.95 2.48
CA ASP A 444 -40.87 -20.20 3.67
C ASP A 444 -41.90 -19.07 3.88
N MET A 445 -41.54 -17.82 3.59
CA MET A 445 -42.47 -16.70 3.63
C MET A 445 -43.49 -16.78 2.50
N PHE A 446 -43.08 -17.21 1.31
CA PHE A 446 -43.95 -17.43 0.18
C PHE A 446 -44.99 -18.52 0.48
N TYR A 447 -44.55 -19.68 1.00
CA TYR A 447 -45.42 -20.80 1.36
C TYR A 447 -46.46 -20.42 2.42
N LYS A 448 -46.06 -19.59 3.40
CA LYS A 448 -47.01 -19.02 4.39
C LYS A 448 -48.00 -18.11 3.74
N TYR A 449 -47.59 -17.29 2.76
CA TYR A 449 -48.48 -16.37 2.08
C TYR A 449 -49.54 -17.09 1.25
N VAL A 450 -49.15 -18.14 0.52
CA VAL A 450 -50.09 -18.95 -0.29
C VAL A 450 -50.83 -20.01 0.53
N GLY A 451 -50.61 -20.08 1.86
CA GLY A 451 -51.36 -20.96 2.77
C GLY A 451 -50.89 -22.44 2.76
N LEU A 452 -49.78 -22.76 2.14
CA LEU A 452 -49.22 -24.12 2.11
C LEU A 452 -48.66 -24.54 3.47
N THR A 453 -48.16 -23.57 4.26
CA THR A 453 -47.67 -23.80 5.62
C THR A 453 -48.44 -22.94 6.60
N LYS A 454 -48.88 -23.55 7.73
CA LYS A 454 -49.62 -22.80 8.78
C LYS A 454 -48.69 -21.93 9.60
N THR A 455 -49.05 -20.65 9.80
CA THR A 455 -48.43 -19.80 10.79
C THR A 455 -48.70 -20.38 12.17
N LYS A 456 -47.70 -20.77 12.96
CA LYS A 456 -47.87 -21.01 14.40
C LYS A 456 -48.28 -19.70 15.04
N SER A 457 -49.57 -19.52 15.25
CA SER A 457 -50.10 -18.41 16.04
C SER A 457 -49.64 -18.62 17.50
N ASN A 458 -48.59 -17.92 17.92
CA ASN A 458 -48.32 -17.73 19.33
C ASN A 458 -49.41 -16.78 19.91
N LYS A 459 -50.62 -17.29 20.07
CA LYS A 459 -51.52 -16.67 21.04
C LYS A 459 -50.88 -16.87 22.41
N GLY A 460 -50.34 -15.78 22.98
CA GLY A 460 -49.77 -15.77 24.29
C GLY A 460 -50.73 -16.37 25.33
N LYS A 461 -50.42 -17.57 25.76
CA LYS A 461 -50.89 -18.02 27.06
C LYS A 461 -49.97 -17.37 28.10
N ASN A 462 -50.55 -16.50 28.90
CA ASN A 462 -49.99 -16.07 30.17
C ASN A 462 -49.50 -17.31 30.92
N VAL A 463 -48.20 -17.54 30.92
CA VAL A 463 -47.60 -18.57 31.78
C VAL A 463 -47.43 -17.91 33.15
N SER A 464 -48.37 -18.25 34.04
CA SER A 464 -48.21 -18.11 35.46
C SER A 464 -46.84 -18.67 35.87
N LYS A 465 -46.08 -17.85 36.61
CA LYS A 465 -44.81 -18.24 37.21
C LYS A 465 -45.08 -19.30 38.30
N ASN A 466 -45.11 -20.58 37.93
CA ASN A 466 -44.95 -21.66 38.89
C ASN A 466 -43.47 -22.02 38.97
N LYS A 467 -42.90 -21.80 40.14
CA LYS A 467 -41.56 -22.26 40.53
C LYS A 467 -41.47 -23.78 40.29
N GLN A 468 -40.65 -24.22 39.35
CA GLN A 468 -40.29 -25.61 39.25
C GLN A 468 -39.34 -25.97 40.41
N VAL A 469 -39.81 -26.81 41.29
CA VAL A 469 -39.02 -27.51 42.31
C VAL A 469 -38.29 -28.63 41.59
N ALA A 470 -36.95 -28.70 41.71
CA ALA A 470 -36.14 -29.74 41.13
C ALA A 470 -36.53 -31.14 41.69
N PRO A 471 -36.66 -32.17 40.86
CA PRO A 471 -36.98 -33.54 41.33
C PRO A 471 -35.81 -34.14 42.13
N LYS A 472 -36.16 -34.82 43.22
CA LYS A 472 -35.20 -35.55 44.06
C LYS A 472 -34.60 -36.74 43.29
N PRO A 473 -33.34 -37.13 43.53
CA PRO A 473 -32.72 -38.27 42.88
C PRO A 473 -33.44 -39.57 43.21
N GLY A 474 -33.86 -40.28 42.14
CA GLY A 474 -34.44 -41.63 42.27
C GLY A 474 -35.83 -41.85 41.71
N GLN A 475 -36.55 -40.83 41.21
CA GLN A 475 -37.87 -41.05 40.59
C GLN A 475 -37.77 -41.25 39.07
N LYS A 476 -38.27 -42.36 38.58
CA LYS A 476 -38.49 -42.64 37.17
C LYS A 476 -39.49 -41.63 36.59
N VAL A 477 -39.08 -40.88 35.59
CA VAL A 477 -39.99 -40.01 34.82
C VAL A 477 -40.78 -40.91 33.86
N THR A 478 -42.03 -41.14 34.16
CA THR A 478 -42.98 -41.68 33.20
C THR A 478 -43.43 -40.55 32.29
N SER A 479 -43.08 -40.62 31.00
CA SER A 479 -43.55 -39.72 29.97
C SER A 479 -45.07 -39.88 29.83
N ALA A 480 -45.81 -38.87 30.24
CA ALA A 480 -47.24 -38.77 29.95
C ALA A 480 -47.41 -38.63 28.41
N GLY A 481 -47.97 -39.65 27.83
CA GLY A 481 -48.35 -39.62 26.41
C GLY A 481 -49.36 -38.51 26.14
N ASN A 482 -48.99 -37.58 25.31
CA ASN A 482 -49.88 -36.55 24.82
C ASN A 482 -50.64 -37.16 23.62
N ASN A 483 -51.80 -37.74 23.87
CA ASN A 483 -52.74 -38.11 22.82
C ASN A 483 -53.31 -36.85 22.16
N ASN A 484 -52.55 -36.30 21.21
CA ASN A 484 -53.13 -35.40 20.23
C ASN A 484 -53.77 -36.28 19.15
N ILE A 485 -55.08 -36.33 19.13
CA ILE A 485 -55.89 -36.80 18.00
C ILE A 485 -55.49 -35.91 16.83
N SER A 486 -54.55 -36.39 15.99
CA SER A 486 -54.24 -35.76 14.72
C SER A 486 -55.38 -36.16 13.74
N ASN A 487 -56.14 -35.12 13.28
CA ASN A 487 -56.91 -35.26 12.06
C ASN A 487 -55.99 -35.95 11.03
N GLU A 488 -56.41 -37.10 10.52
CA GLU A 488 -55.77 -37.80 9.39
C GLU A 488 -55.74 -36.86 8.16
N ARG A 489 -54.68 -36.06 8.08
CA ARG A 489 -54.29 -35.47 6.80
C ARG A 489 -53.71 -36.65 5.98
N ASN A 490 -54.28 -36.87 4.81
CA ASN A 490 -53.73 -37.80 3.83
C ASN A 490 -52.20 -37.69 3.81
N LEU A 491 -51.53 -38.72 4.29
CA LEU A 491 -50.04 -38.83 4.31
C LEU A 491 -49.43 -38.49 2.96
N PHE A 492 -50.14 -38.79 1.88
CA PHE A 492 -49.78 -38.43 0.50
C PHE A 492 -49.79 -36.92 0.28
N MET A 493 -50.81 -36.21 0.73
CA MET A 493 -50.90 -34.75 0.62
C MET A 493 -49.83 -34.05 1.50
N SER A 494 -49.55 -34.56 2.66
CA SER A 494 -48.50 -33.98 3.53
C SER A 494 -47.08 -34.26 2.98
N GLY A 495 -46.85 -35.37 2.34
CA GLY A 495 -45.62 -35.67 1.62
C GLY A 495 -45.42 -34.79 0.40
N LEU A 496 -46.50 -34.60 -0.39
CA LEU A 496 -46.48 -33.74 -1.60
C LEU A 496 -46.25 -32.27 -1.21
N ILE A 497 -46.88 -31.78 -0.15
CA ILE A 497 -46.63 -30.44 0.39
C ILE A 497 -45.17 -30.35 0.92
N GLY A 498 -44.63 -31.38 1.56
CA GLY A 498 -43.24 -31.44 2.00
C GLY A 498 -42.25 -31.27 0.84
N VAL A 499 -42.48 -32.00 -0.25
CA VAL A 499 -41.66 -31.87 -1.49
C VAL A 499 -41.78 -30.46 -2.09
N ILE A 500 -42.97 -29.91 -2.21
CA ILE A 500 -43.17 -28.55 -2.75
C ILE A 500 -42.53 -27.49 -1.87
N THR A 501 -42.53 -27.68 -0.54
CA THR A 501 -41.98 -26.72 0.44
C THR A 501 -40.51 -27.02 0.80
N SER A 502 -39.87 -27.95 0.10
CA SER A 502 -38.47 -28.29 0.32
C SER A 502 -37.49 -27.16 -0.03
N VAL A 503 -37.82 -26.35 -1.02
CA VAL A 503 -37.00 -25.19 -1.41
C VAL A 503 -37.15 -24.11 -0.33
N LYS A 504 -36.02 -23.75 0.34
CA LYS A 504 -35.99 -22.77 1.42
C LYS A 504 -35.64 -21.38 0.95
N ASN A 505 -34.55 -21.28 0.24
CA ASN A 505 -34.04 -20.02 -0.27
C ASN A 505 -33.61 -20.19 -1.74
N ILE A 506 -33.91 -19.20 -2.55
CA ILE A 506 -33.34 -19.04 -3.89
C ILE A 506 -32.63 -17.70 -3.93
N GLN A 507 -31.39 -17.70 -4.37
CA GLN A 507 -30.63 -16.48 -4.56
C GLN A 507 -30.26 -16.36 -6.04
N VAL A 508 -30.52 -15.18 -6.59
CA VAL A 508 -30.19 -14.80 -7.96
C VAL A 508 -29.21 -13.64 -7.88
N ASN A 509 -28.01 -13.85 -8.39
CA ASN A 509 -26.99 -12.80 -8.50
C ASN A 509 -26.74 -12.56 -9.99
N TYR A 510 -27.08 -11.38 -10.48
CA TYR A 510 -26.74 -10.93 -11.81
C TYR A 510 -25.74 -9.79 -11.72
N THR A 511 -24.65 -9.91 -12.47
CA THR A 511 -23.62 -8.87 -12.58
C THR A 511 -23.32 -8.65 -14.05
N GLU A 512 -23.36 -7.39 -14.48
CA GLU A 512 -22.96 -6.96 -15.80
C GLU A 512 -21.91 -5.87 -15.66
N ASN A 513 -20.70 -6.12 -16.17
CA ASN A 513 -19.58 -5.20 -16.17
C ASN A 513 -19.27 -4.83 -17.61
N LYS A 514 -19.12 -3.54 -17.86
CA LYS A 514 -18.68 -3.00 -19.15
C LYS A 514 -17.54 -2.04 -18.92
N GLY A 515 -16.60 -1.99 -19.86
CA GLY A 515 -15.47 -1.07 -19.80
C GLY A 515 -15.09 -0.60 -21.18
N THR A 516 -14.68 0.65 -21.27
CA THR A 516 -14.23 1.30 -22.50
C THR A 516 -12.89 1.99 -22.25
N VAL A 517 -11.94 1.81 -23.16
CA VAL A 517 -10.65 2.49 -23.18
C VAL A 517 -10.54 3.29 -24.46
N LEU A 518 -10.32 4.59 -24.35
CA LEU A 518 -10.10 5.51 -25.46
C LEU A 518 -8.70 6.14 -25.30
N PRO A 519 -7.70 5.63 -26.02
CA PRO A 519 -6.36 6.19 -26.06
C PRO A 519 -6.24 7.35 -27.04
N GLY A 520 -5.14 8.08 -26.97
CA GLY A 520 -4.88 9.22 -27.85
C GLY A 520 -5.70 10.47 -27.55
N TYR A 521 -6.23 10.60 -26.34
CA TYR A 521 -7.15 11.65 -25.94
C TYR A 521 -6.41 12.92 -25.51
N LEU A 522 -6.63 14.04 -26.20
CA LEU A 522 -5.88 15.30 -25.99
C LEU A 522 -6.39 16.16 -24.82
N PRO A 523 -7.72 16.28 -24.56
CA PRO A 523 -8.20 17.19 -23.52
C PRO A 523 -7.62 16.88 -22.14
N GLY A 524 -7.19 17.93 -21.44
CA GLY A 524 -6.69 17.86 -20.07
C GLY A 524 -7.81 17.84 -19.03
N LEU A 525 -7.40 17.82 -17.77
CA LEU A 525 -8.26 17.84 -16.60
C LEU A 525 -8.29 19.22 -15.94
N GLY A 526 -9.46 19.61 -15.44
CA GLY A 526 -9.56 20.66 -14.43
C GLY A 526 -9.41 20.11 -13.01
N PHE A 527 -9.45 21.00 -12.01
CA PHE A 527 -9.34 20.60 -10.59
C PHE A 527 -10.41 19.58 -10.16
N PHE A 528 -11.64 19.75 -10.62
CA PHE A 528 -12.75 18.83 -10.33
C PHE A 528 -12.94 17.75 -11.40
N GLY A 529 -11.89 17.38 -12.13
CA GLY A 529 -11.97 16.41 -13.22
C GLY A 529 -12.33 17.04 -14.56
N SER A 530 -13.06 16.28 -15.40
CA SER A 530 -13.46 16.71 -16.75
C SER A 530 -14.96 16.47 -16.94
N SER A 531 -15.58 17.21 -17.83
CA SER A 531 -16.92 16.93 -18.35
C SER A 531 -16.89 16.25 -19.72
N LYS A 532 -15.70 15.99 -20.25
CA LYS A 532 -15.47 15.41 -21.58
C LYS A 532 -14.92 13.97 -21.45
N PRO A 533 -15.21 13.07 -22.40
CA PRO A 533 -15.96 13.25 -23.65
C PRO A 533 -17.45 13.53 -23.47
N SER A 534 -18.10 13.02 -22.42
CA SER A 534 -19.46 13.36 -22.01
C SER A 534 -19.66 13.11 -20.52
N LEU A 535 -20.63 13.80 -19.91
CA LEU A 535 -20.99 13.55 -18.50
C LEU A 535 -21.41 12.09 -18.29
N GLY A 536 -22.13 11.50 -19.26
CA GLY A 536 -22.49 10.08 -19.18
C GLY A 536 -21.26 9.19 -19.10
N PHE A 537 -20.26 9.41 -19.95
CA PHE A 537 -19.02 8.63 -19.98
C PHE A 537 -18.27 8.70 -18.64
N ILE A 538 -18.22 9.88 -18.04
CA ILE A 538 -17.56 10.10 -16.74
C ILE A 538 -18.24 9.34 -15.61
N PHE A 539 -19.56 9.13 -15.70
CA PHE A 539 -20.31 8.36 -14.72
C PHE A 539 -20.57 6.90 -15.14
N GLY A 540 -19.78 6.38 -16.10
CA GLY A 540 -19.77 4.97 -16.47
C GLY A 540 -20.69 4.59 -17.63
N SER A 541 -21.37 5.54 -18.31
CA SER A 541 -22.13 5.22 -19.52
C SER A 541 -21.22 4.65 -20.61
N GLN A 542 -21.65 3.57 -21.24
CA GLN A 542 -20.93 2.90 -22.31
C GLN A 542 -21.39 3.36 -23.71
N ALA A 543 -21.96 4.56 -23.80
CA ALA A 543 -22.27 5.18 -25.07
C ALA A 543 -20.99 5.39 -25.89
N ASP A 544 -21.05 5.17 -27.18
CA ASP A 544 -19.93 5.35 -28.08
C ASP A 544 -19.57 6.84 -28.20
N VAL A 545 -18.37 7.20 -27.75
CA VAL A 545 -17.84 8.57 -27.76
C VAL A 545 -16.73 8.78 -28.78
N ARG A 546 -16.33 7.74 -29.54
CA ARG A 546 -15.20 7.75 -30.45
C ARG A 546 -15.34 8.77 -31.58
N TYR A 547 -16.47 8.70 -32.27
CA TYR A 547 -16.72 9.57 -33.42
C TYR A 547 -16.94 11.03 -33.02
N GLU A 548 -17.49 11.25 -31.83
CA GLU A 548 -17.63 12.60 -31.27
C GLU A 548 -16.24 13.16 -30.91
N ALA A 549 -15.38 12.34 -30.29
CA ALA A 549 -14.01 12.73 -29.96
C ALA A 549 -13.19 13.03 -31.22
N ALA A 550 -13.31 12.21 -32.26
CA ALA A 550 -12.62 12.42 -33.55
C ALA A 550 -13.11 13.73 -34.21
N ARG A 551 -14.43 13.95 -34.32
CA ARG A 551 -15.00 15.17 -34.95
C ARG A 551 -14.64 16.47 -34.21
N ASN A 552 -14.48 16.41 -32.90
CA ASN A 552 -14.14 17.58 -32.09
C ASN A 552 -12.63 17.81 -31.98
N GLY A 553 -11.80 17.03 -32.67
CA GLY A 553 -10.34 17.14 -32.59
C GLY A 553 -9.77 16.79 -31.19
N TRP A 554 -10.44 15.91 -30.45
CA TRP A 554 -9.99 15.47 -29.13
C TRP A 554 -9.05 14.25 -29.18
N LEU A 555 -8.75 13.75 -30.37
CA LEU A 555 -7.83 12.65 -30.57
C LEU A 555 -6.51 13.13 -31.16
N THR A 556 -5.46 12.37 -30.90
CA THR A 556 -4.11 12.66 -31.45
C THR A 556 -4.13 12.76 -32.96
N SER A 557 -3.26 13.63 -33.49
CA SER A 557 -2.98 13.74 -34.92
C SER A 557 -1.71 13.03 -35.35
N PHE A 558 -1.08 12.25 -34.46
CA PHE A 558 0.15 11.50 -34.75
C PHE A 558 -0.12 10.38 -35.76
N PRO A 559 0.48 10.41 -37.00
CA PRO A 559 0.12 9.48 -38.07
C PRO A 559 0.41 8.01 -37.75
N GLU A 560 1.43 7.72 -36.93
CA GLU A 560 1.84 6.36 -36.56
C GLU A 560 1.16 5.88 -35.26
N PHE A 561 0.06 6.53 -34.84
CA PHE A 561 -0.67 6.13 -33.66
C PHE A 561 -1.24 4.71 -33.79
N ASN A 562 -0.84 3.81 -32.87
CA ASN A 562 -1.12 2.38 -32.95
C ASN A 562 -1.85 1.79 -31.74
N GLN A 563 -2.32 2.64 -30.82
CA GLN A 563 -3.09 2.16 -29.68
C GLN A 563 -4.56 1.93 -30.04
N ASN A 564 -5.11 0.84 -29.55
CA ASN A 564 -6.47 0.45 -29.89
C ASN A 564 -7.49 1.03 -28.90
N PHE A 565 -8.60 1.49 -29.46
CA PHE A 565 -9.84 1.60 -28.71
C PHE A 565 -10.33 0.20 -28.35
N THR A 566 -10.73 -0.01 -27.10
CA THR A 566 -11.23 -1.31 -26.65
C THR A 566 -12.51 -1.16 -25.85
N GLN A 567 -13.43 -2.11 -26.07
CA GLN A 567 -14.61 -2.30 -25.23
C GLN A 567 -14.69 -3.75 -24.76
N VAL A 568 -15.02 -3.92 -23.49
CA VAL A 568 -15.21 -5.23 -22.88
C VAL A 568 -16.57 -5.27 -22.20
N GLU A 569 -17.32 -6.32 -22.41
CA GLU A 569 -18.55 -6.62 -21.69
C GLU A 569 -18.46 -8.01 -21.05
N ASN A 570 -18.80 -8.08 -19.78
CA ASN A 570 -18.83 -9.33 -19.03
C ASN A 570 -20.15 -9.44 -18.27
N LYS A 571 -20.92 -10.50 -18.54
CA LYS A 571 -22.18 -10.81 -17.86
C LYS A 571 -22.04 -12.10 -17.09
N LYS A 572 -22.44 -12.08 -15.82
CA LYS A 572 -22.45 -13.25 -14.96
C LYS A 572 -23.79 -13.38 -14.26
N LEU A 573 -24.42 -14.54 -14.42
CA LEU A 573 -25.60 -14.95 -13.69
C LEU A 573 -25.24 -16.15 -12.81
N ASN A 574 -25.45 -16.00 -11.52
CA ASN A 574 -25.28 -17.09 -10.55
C ASN A 574 -26.63 -17.31 -9.86
N LEU A 575 -27.10 -18.55 -9.90
CA LEU A 575 -28.32 -19.02 -9.25
C LEU A 575 -27.93 -20.03 -8.21
N THR A 576 -28.41 -19.84 -6.98
CA THR A 576 -28.26 -20.84 -5.91
C THR A 576 -29.61 -21.12 -5.30
N ALA A 577 -29.89 -22.40 -5.02
CA ALA A 577 -31.11 -22.82 -4.35
C ALA A 577 -30.77 -23.81 -3.24
N GLN A 578 -31.37 -23.58 -2.06
CA GLN A 578 -31.24 -24.46 -0.93
C GLN A 578 -32.53 -25.24 -0.73
N LEU A 579 -32.41 -26.57 -0.79
CA LEU A 579 -33.51 -27.49 -0.59
C LEU A 579 -33.29 -28.27 0.71
N GLU A 580 -34.34 -28.40 1.48
CA GLU A 580 -34.41 -29.27 2.66
C GLU A 580 -35.55 -30.26 2.45
N VAL A 581 -35.21 -31.39 1.82
CA VAL A 581 -36.20 -32.43 1.46
C VAL A 581 -36.70 -33.16 2.70
N PHE A 582 -35.77 -33.43 3.64
CA PHE A 582 -36.03 -33.99 4.95
C PHE A 582 -35.20 -33.24 6.00
N PRO A 583 -35.54 -33.30 7.29
CA PRO A 583 -34.81 -32.55 8.33
C PRO A 583 -33.28 -32.71 8.32
N ASP A 584 -32.81 -33.91 7.87
CA ASP A 584 -31.39 -34.23 7.83
C ASP A 584 -30.79 -34.26 6.41
N LEU A 585 -31.57 -33.96 5.37
CA LEU A 585 -31.12 -33.92 3.97
C LEU A 585 -31.23 -32.51 3.41
N LYS A 586 -30.08 -31.85 3.31
CA LYS A 586 -29.95 -30.54 2.68
C LYS A 586 -29.23 -30.70 1.34
N ILE A 587 -29.76 -30.07 0.33
CA ILE A 587 -29.21 -30.06 -1.03
C ILE A 587 -29.01 -28.62 -1.43
N ASP A 588 -27.80 -28.25 -1.78
CA ASP A 588 -27.46 -26.95 -2.35
C ASP A 588 -27.25 -27.12 -3.86
N LEU A 589 -28.06 -26.44 -4.64
CA LEU A 589 -27.95 -26.39 -6.09
C LEU A 589 -27.33 -25.06 -6.51
N SER A 590 -26.41 -25.11 -7.46
CA SER A 590 -25.82 -23.91 -8.05
C SER A 590 -25.80 -24.03 -9.57
N ALA A 591 -26.06 -22.90 -10.24
CA ALA A 591 -25.93 -22.79 -11.68
C ALA A 591 -25.29 -21.45 -12.01
N ASP A 592 -24.27 -21.49 -12.85
CA ASP A 592 -23.51 -20.31 -13.27
C ASP A 592 -23.56 -20.17 -14.78
N ARG A 593 -23.80 -18.95 -15.24
CA ARG A 593 -23.64 -18.56 -16.64
C ARG A 593 -22.74 -17.35 -16.72
N SER A 594 -21.69 -17.44 -17.53
CA SER A 594 -20.83 -16.31 -17.88
C SER A 594 -20.86 -16.07 -19.37
N TYR A 595 -20.73 -14.80 -19.74
CA TYR A 595 -20.60 -14.34 -21.12
C TYR A 595 -19.63 -13.17 -21.15
N THR A 596 -18.68 -13.22 -22.06
CA THR A 596 -17.70 -12.15 -22.27
C THR A 596 -17.66 -11.79 -23.75
N TYR A 597 -17.67 -10.49 -24.02
CA TYR A 597 -17.51 -9.92 -25.35
C TYR A 597 -16.38 -8.92 -25.32
N ASN A 598 -15.48 -9.00 -26.30
CA ASN A 598 -14.36 -8.09 -26.47
C ASN A 598 -14.40 -7.51 -27.89
N PHE A 599 -14.22 -6.21 -27.95
CA PHE A 599 -14.22 -5.44 -29.17
C PHE A 599 -13.00 -4.52 -29.18
N SER A 600 -12.32 -4.43 -30.32
CA SER A 600 -11.13 -3.59 -30.49
C SER A 600 -11.10 -2.99 -31.87
N GLU A 601 -10.74 -1.69 -31.94
CA GLU A 601 -10.54 -0.97 -33.21
C GLU A 601 -9.34 -0.05 -33.10
N GLN A 602 -8.64 0.13 -34.21
CA GLN A 602 -7.53 1.07 -34.30
C GLN A 602 -7.99 2.36 -34.95
N TYR A 603 -7.64 3.50 -34.36
CA TYR A 603 -7.88 4.80 -34.97
C TYR A 603 -6.83 5.04 -36.05
N ASP A 604 -7.29 5.24 -37.28
CA ASP A 604 -6.49 5.69 -38.42
C ASP A 604 -6.53 7.20 -38.47
N VAL A 605 -5.45 7.83 -38.06
CA VAL A 605 -5.34 9.29 -37.96
C VAL A 605 -5.43 9.95 -39.34
N THR A 606 -4.84 9.31 -40.37
CA THR A 606 -4.81 9.85 -41.74
C THR A 606 -6.19 9.81 -42.40
N ALA A 607 -6.89 8.71 -42.23
CA ALA A 607 -8.23 8.53 -42.75
C ALA A 607 -9.34 9.15 -41.88
N GLY A 608 -9.03 9.49 -40.62
CA GLY A 608 -9.96 10.03 -39.62
C GLY A 608 -11.07 9.05 -39.22
N ASN A 609 -10.82 7.75 -39.33
CA ASN A 609 -11.80 6.69 -39.06
C ASN A 609 -11.20 5.57 -38.20
N TYR A 610 -12.05 4.61 -37.81
CA TYR A 610 -11.62 3.43 -37.06
C TYR A 610 -11.61 2.19 -37.94
N ASN A 611 -10.50 1.45 -37.89
CA ASN A 611 -10.35 0.17 -38.59
C ASN A 611 -10.71 -0.97 -37.63
N SER A 612 -11.74 -1.75 -37.99
CA SER A 612 -12.20 -2.84 -37.15
C SER A 612 -11.22 -3.98 -37.09
N ARG A 613 -11.00 -4.49 -35.87
CA ARG A 613 -10.34 -5.77 -35.63
C ARG A 613 -11.39 -6.78 -35.22
N SER A 614 -11.16 -8.05 -35.52
CA SER A 614 -12.15 -9.12 -35.28
C SER A 614 -12.61 -9.12 -33.81
N PRO A 615 -13.89 -8.83 -33.53
CA PRO A 615 -14.43 -9.01 -32.19
C PRO A 615 -14.53 -10.51 -31.88
N TYR A 616 -14.44 -10.86 -30.61
CA TYR A 616 -14.67 -12.23 -30.17
C TYR A 616 -15.51 -12.26 -28.91
N ASP A 617 -16.33 -13.29 -28.81
CA ASP A 617 -17.15 -13.57 -27.65
C ASP A 617 -17.05 -15.04 -27.25
N PHE A 618 -17.25 -15.30 -25.98
CA PHE A 618 -17.36 -16.66 -25.47
C PHE A 618 -18.28 -16.69 -24.25
N GLY A 619 -18.90 -17.86 -24.05
CA GLY A 619 -19.77 -18.08 -22.91
C GLY A 619 -19.58 -19.47 -22.32
N ASN A 620 -19.89 -19.58 -21.03
CA ASN A 620 -19.86 -20.84 -20.30
C ASN A 620 -21.11 -20.97 -19.44
N PHE A 621 -21.57 -22.20 -19.27
CA PHE A 621 -22.69 -22.54 -18.41
C PHE A 621 -22.33 -23.80 -17.60
N ASN A 622 -22.45 -23.73 -16.27
CA ASN A 622 -22.21 -24.82 -15.34
C ASN A 622 -23.43 -25.00 -14.43
N ILE A 623 -23.73 -26.25 -14.10
CA ILE A 623 -24.76 -26.63 -13.13
C ILE A 623 -24.13 -27.54 -12.08
#